data_f119f6e4da95f5116f13b8b1b53c6196
#
_entry.id   f119f6e4da95f5116f13b8b1b53c6196
#
_cell.length_a   1.000
_cell.length_b   1.000
_cell.length_c   1.000
_cell.angle_alpha   90.00
_cell.angle_beta   90.00
_cell.angle_gamma   90.00
#
_symmetry.space_group_name_H-M   'P 1'
#
loop_
_entity.id
_entity.type
_entity.pdbx_description
1 polymer ?
#
loop_
_entity_poly.entity_id
_entity_poly.type
_entity_poly.pdbx_seq_one_letter_code
_entity_poly.pdbx_strand_id
1 'polypeptide(L)'
;VAIDLDKGTYKWHFQYIAHDVWDLDAVSPAILTQAKDQSGKMVDVVIHGGKTGHVYVHERNTGKLIRFSEAMIPQENMWVLPTKEGARMLPGANGGVEWSPMAINPKTRMAYVANLHQPMTYHVEETPYPGGSKLWLGGAFKVIPGEEQWGRLVAVNLDTGKVVWGVKTPQPLIGGVLATAGDLAFNGEAHGWSKAFHAQNGKELG
;
A
#
# COMPACT_ATOMS: atom_id res chain seq x y z
N VAL A 1 12.60 1.63 -8.40
CA VAL A 1 13.73 1.60 -9.36
C VAL A 1 13.60 0.39 -10.25
N ALA A 2 13.78 0.54 -11.56
CA ALA A 2 13.91 -0.54 -12.53
C ALA A 2 15.36 -0.65 -13.02
N ILE A 3 15.85 -1.87 -13.06
CA ILE A 3 17.23 -2.20 -13.44
C ILE A 3 17.17 -3.30 -14.52
N ASP A 4 18.02 -3.18 -15.51
CA ASP A 4 18.23 -4.24 -16.52
C ASP A 4 18.80 -5.47 -15.85
N LEU A 5 18.14 -6.61 -16.00
CA LEU A 5 18.52 -7.83 -15.29
C LEU A 5 19.87 -8.41 -15.77
N ASP A 6 20.15 -8.29 -17.08
CA ASP A 6 21.36 -8.87 -17.66
C ASP A 6 22.59 -7.98 -17.46
N LYS A 7 22.39 -6.66 -17.47
CA LYS A 7 23.49 -5.68 -17.45
C LYS A 7 23.66 -4.97 -16.11
N GLY A 8 22.69 -5.08 -15.20
CA GLY A 8 22.66 -4.33 -13.96
C GLY A 8 22.54 -2.81 -14.16
N THR A 9 22.16 -2.35 -15.36
CA THR A 9 22.09 -0.93 -15.67
C THR A 9 20.74 -0.35 -15.30
N TYR A 10 20.74 0.88 -14.82
CA TYR A 10 19.56 1.66 -14.49
C TYR A 10 18.68 1.87 -15.74
N LYS A 11 17.36 1.72 -15.57
CA LYS A 11 16.33 2.00 -16.58
C LYS A 11 15.53 3.23 -16.24
N TRP A 12 14.81 3.20 -15.11
CA TRP A 12 13.99 4.30 -14.64
C TRP A 12 13.71 4.18 -13.14
N HIS A 13 13.22 5.25 -12.54
CA HIS A 13 12.67 5.24 -11.18
C HIS A 13 11.41 6.09 -11.12
N PHE A 14 10.64 5.88 -10.06
CA PHE A 14 9.56 6.75 -9.65
C PHE A 14 9.66 6.99 -8.15
N GLN A 15 9.50 8.22 -7.73
CA GLN A 15 9.51 8.62 -6.33
C GLN A 15 8.09 8.97 -5.91
N TYR A 16 7.51 8.20 -4.97
CA TYR A 16 6.13 8.37 -4.54
C TYR A 16 5.93 9.60 -3.67
N ILE A 17 6.94 9.96 -2.87
CA ILE A 17 6.90 11.07 -1.93
C ILE A 17 8.16 11.92 -2.15
N ALA A 18 7.98 13.20 -2.43
CA ALA A 18 9.09 14.11 -2.77
C ALA A 18 10.09 14.29 -1.61
N HIS A 19 9.60 14.27 -0.39
CA HIS A 19 10.40 14.38 0.84
C HIS A 19 9.70 13.61 1.96
N ASP A 20 10.10 12.38 2.20
CA ASP A 20 9.46 11.51 3.18
C ASP A 20 10.02 11.76 4.59
N VAL A 21 9.17 12.29 5.47
CA VAL A 21 9.42 12.46 6.90
C VAL A 21 8.40 11.66 7.74
N TRP A 22 7.67 10.74 7.11
CA TRP A 22 6.56 9.98 7.72
C TRP A 22 6.82 8.47 7.73
N ASP A 23 7.93 8.00 7.16
CA ASP A 23 8.22 6.57 6.98
C ASP A 23 7.19 5.87 6.05
N LEU A 24 6.70 6.60 5.04
CA LEU A 24 5.74 6.07 4.07
C LEU A 24 6.43 5.38 2.88
N ASP A 25 7.25 4.40 3.18
CA ASP A 25 8.08 3.66 2.24
C ASP A 25 7.28 2.93 1.15
N ALA A 26 7.95 2.68 0.02
CA ALA A 26 7.46 1.82 -1.05
C ALA A 26 8.01 0.39 -0.86
N VAL A 27 7.53 -0.33 0.14
CA VAL A 27 8.08 -1.62 0.60
C VAL A 27 7.39 -2.86 0.04
N SER A 28 6.14 -2.74 -0.43
CA SER A 28 5.38 -3.88 -0.94
C SER A 28 5.95 -4.39 -2.27
N PRO A 29 5.90 -5.71 -2.54
CA PRO A 29 6.34 -6.26 -3.82
C PRO A 29 5.57 -5.67 -5.00
N ALA A 30 6.29 -5.36 -6.07
CA ALA A 30 5.69 -4.95 -7.33
C ALA A 30 5.17 -6.16 -8.12
N ILE A 31 4.06 -5.97 -8.86
CA ILE A 31 3.48 -7.01 -9.73
C ILE A 31 3.51 -6.53 -11.18
N LEU A 32 3.94 -7.40 -12.08
CA LEU A 32 3.88 -7.17 -13.53
C LEU A 32 2.59 -7.73 -14.10
N THR A 33 1.86 -6.90 -14.85
CA THR A 33 0.59 -7.29 -15.45
C THR A 33 0.27 -6.38 -16.65
N GLN A 34 -0.99 -6.41 -17.08
CA GLN A 34 -1.54 -5.51 -18.10
C GLN A 34 -2.73 -4.73 -17.54
N ALA A 35 -2.87 -3.49 -17.96
CA ALA A 35 -4.02 -2.63 -17.66
C ALA A 35 -4.23 -1.63 -18.80
N LYS A 36 -5.40 -1.00 -18.83
CA LYS A 36 -5.65 0.08 -19.79
C LYS A 36 -4.95 1.36 -19.36
N ASP A 37 -4.34 2.04 -20.32
CA ASP A 37 -3.85 3.39 -20.13
C ASP A 37 -5.00 4.43 -20.15
N GLN A 38 -4.65 5.71 -20.13
CA GLN A 38 -5.65 6.80 -20.16
C GLN A 38 -6.41 6.90 -21.49
N SER A 39 -5.88 6.32 -22.59
CA SER A 39 -6.56 6.24 -23.88
C SER A 39 -7.45 5.01 -24.04
N GLY A 40 -7.44 4.11 -23.05
CA GLY A 40 -8.14 2.83 -23.08
C GLY A 40 -7.37 1.69 -23.76
N LYS A 41 -6.14 1.93 -24.20
CA LYS A 41 -5.27 0.91 -24.80
C LYS A 41 -4.67 0.02 -23.72
N MET A 42 -4.65 -1.29 -23.98
CA MET A 42 -3.94 -2.26 -23.12
C MET A 42 -2.43 -2.07 -23.25
N VAL A 43 -1.78 -1.90 -22.11
CA VAL A 43 -0.32 -1.74 -22.01
C VAL A 43 0.24 -2.62 -20.88
N ASP A 44 1.49 -2.97 -21.00
CA ASP A 44 2.22 -3.65 -19.94
C ASP A 44 2.51 -2.67 -18.80
N VAL A 45 2.15 -3.06 -17.59
CA VAL A 45 2.30 -2.23 -16.41
C VAL A 45 3.06 -2.93 -15.28
N VAL A 46 3.63 -2.11 -14.42
CA VAL A 46 4.05 -2.50 -13.07
C VAL A 46 3.10 -1.83 -12.08
N ILE A 47 2.57 -2.61 -11.15
CA ILE A 47 1.71 -2.09 -10.09
C ILE A 47 2.37 -2.24 -8.73
N HIS A 48 2.07 -1.29 -7.83
CA HIS A 48 2.62 -1.25 -6.50
C HIS A 48 1.57 -0.73 -5.52
N GLY A 49 1.31 -1.46 -4.42
CA GLY A 49 0.54 -0.97 -3.29
C GLY A 49 1.46 -0.23 -2.33
N GLY A 50 1.12 0.99 -1.94
CA GLY A 50 2.01 1.84 -1.15
C GLY A 50 1.45 2.21 0.23
N LYS A 51 2.35 2.55 1.15
CA LYS A 51 2.02 3.07 2.49
C LYS A 51 1.14 4.32 2.44
N THR A 52 1.16 5.07 1.34
CA THR A 52 0.24 6.20 1.09
C THR A 52 -1.24 5.80 0.98
N GLY A 53 -1.56 4.50 0.93
CA GLY A 53 -2.93 3.99 0.86
C GLY A 53 -3.51 3.88 -0.54
N HIS A 54 -2.67 3.85 -1.57
CA HIS A 54 -3.04 3.74 -2.98
C HIS A 54 -2.36 2.56 -3.68
N VAL A 55 -2.98 2.07 -4.75
CA VAL A 55 -2.30 1.24 -5.77
C VAL A 55 -1.86 2.15 -6.91
N TYR A 56 -0.59 2.12 -7.23
CA TYR A 56 0.02 2.86 -8.34
C TYR A 56 0.15 1.96 -9.55
N VAL A 57 -0.15 2.48 -10.72
CA VAL A 57 -0.07 1.78 -12.01
C VAL A 57 0.89 2.55 -12.91
N HIS A 58 2.03 1.96 -13.23
CA HIS A 58 3.07 2.55 -14.07
C HIS A 58 3.20 1.80 -15.39
N GLU A 59 3.49 2.50 -16.48
CA GLU A 59 3.95 1.91 -17.72
C GLU A 59 5.29 1.21 -17.45
N ARG A 60 5.39 -0.07 -17.81
CA ARG A 60 6.49 -0.94 -17.37
C ARG A 60 7.86 -0.51 -17.91
N ASN A 61 7.93 -0.02 -19.14
CA ASN A 61 9.22 0.27 -19.78
C ASN A 61 9.81 1.61 -19.38
N THR A 62 8.96 2.59 -19.05
CA THR A 62 9.37 3.98 -18.79
C THR A 62 9.20 4.41 -17.33
N GLY A 63 8.41 3.67 -16.54
CA GLY A 63 8.03 4.08 -15.19
C GLY A 63 7.01 5.22 -15.15
N LYS A 64 6.50 5.68 -16.30
CA LYS A 64 5.49 6.75 -16.34
C LYS A 64 4.26 6.34 -15.55
N LEU A 65 3.85 7.17 -14.60
CA LEU A 65 2.62 6.97 -13.85
C LEU A 65 1.41 7.12 -14.79
N ILE A 66 0.63 6.05 -14.92
CA ILE A 66 -0.62 6.04 -15.68
C ILE A 66 -1.75 6.55 -14.77
N ARG A 67 -1.85 5.99 -13.56
CA ARG A 67 -2.80 6.39 -12.51
C ARG A 67 -2.40 5.86 -11.15
N PHE A 68 -3.03 6.39 -10.13
CA PHE A 68 -3.13 5.75 -8.82
C PHE A 68 -4.61 5.55 -8.47
N SER A 69 -4.89 4.64 -7.55
CA SER A 69 -6.25 4.30 -7.15
C SER A 69 -6.89 5.38 -6.27
N GLU A 70 -8.20 5.27 -6.08
CA GLU A 70 -8.86 5.89 -4.92
C GLU A 70 -8.16 5.43 -3.63
N ALA A 71 -8.26 6.25 -2.58
CA ALA A 71 -7.72 5.87 -1.27
C ALA A 71 -8.44 4.63 -0.74
N MET A 72 -7.68 3.60 -0.40
CA MET A 72 -8.21 2.34 0.10
C MET A 72 -8.54 2.39 1.58
N ILE A 73 -7.95 3.33 2.29
CA ILE A 73 -8.13 3.63 3.72
C ILE A 73 -8.46 5.12 3.83
N PRO A 74 -9.27 5.55 4.81
CA PRO A 74 -9.47 6.96 5.10
C PRO A 74 -8.15 7.70 5.27
N GLN A 75 -8.08 8.93 4.79
CA GLN A 75 -6.92 9.79 4.90
C GLN A 75 -7.27 11.04 5.70
N GLU A 76 -6.47 11.31 6.74
CA GLU A 76 -6.66 12.45 7.63
C GLU A 76 -5.35 13.15 7.87
N ASN A 77 -5.33 14.47 7.73
CA ASN A 77 -4.14 15.31 7.89
C ASN A 77 -2.93 14.86 7.07
N MET A 78 -3.17 14.26 5.89
CA MET A 78 -2.06 13.83 5.03
C MET A 78 -1.08 14.98 4.82
N TRP A 79 0.21 14.62 4.94
CA TRP A 79 1.34 15.52 4.77
C TRP A 79 1.51 16.56 5.90
N VAL A 80 0.83 16.41 7.05
CA VAL A 80 1.13 17.21 8.23
C VAL A 80 2.57 16.95 8.68
N LEU A 81 3.33 18.01 8.91
CA LEU A 81 4.71 17.86 9.38
C LEU A 81 4.75 17.39 10.84
N PRO A 82 5.71 16.53 11.21
CA PRO A 82 5.95 16.16 12.60
C PRO A 82 6.20 17.38 13.49
N THR A 83 5.74 17.35 14.74
CA THR A 83 5.97 18.38 15.74
C THR A 83 6.55 17.79 17.03
N LYS A 84 7.06 18.62 17.94
CA LYS A 84 7.54 18.13 19.25
C LYS A 84 6.40 17.53 20.08
N GLU A 85 5.21 18.09 19.99
CA GLU A 85 4.00 17.65 20.71
C GLU A 85 3.38 16.39 20.08
N GLY A 86 3.62 16.16 18.82
CA GLY A 86 3.05 15.10 18.01
C GLY A 86 1.93 15.58 17.09
N ALA A 87 2.05 15.34 15.81
CA ALA A 87 1.05 15.64 14.80
C ALA A 87 0.33 14.35 14.37
N ARG A 88 -1.00 14.30 14.54
CA ARG A 88 -1.81 13.13 14.16
C ARG A 88 -2.02 13.06 12.66
N MET A 89 -1.78 11.88 12.07
CA MET A 89 -2.01 11.59 10.67
C MET A 89 -2.57 10.18 10.46
N LEU A 90 -3.37 9.99 9.42
CA LEU A 90 -3.82 8.70 8.91
C LEU A 90 -3.65 8.69 7.38
N PRO A 91 -3.01 7.67 6.79
CA PRO A 91 -2.31 6.54 7.42
C PRO A 91 -1.19 6.97 8.36
N GLY A 92 -0.92 6.13 9.38
CA GLY A 92 0.27 6.24 10.22
C GLY A 92 1.51 5.63 9.53
N ALA A 93 2.62 5.48 10.24
CA ALA A 93 3.89 5.02 9.70
C ALA A 93 3.87 3.59 9.14
N ASN A 94 2.94 2.74 9.59
CA ASN A 94 2.71 1.44 8.97
C ASN A 94 1.93 1.55 7.64
N GLY A 95 1.48 2.73 7.30
CA GLY A 95 0.84 3.04 6.03
C GLY A 95 -0.57 2.50 5.87
N GLY A 96 -1.13 2.69 4.69
CA GLY A 96 -2.37 2.04 4.26
C GLY A 96 -2.12 0.64 3.73
N VAL A 97 -0.98 0.39 3.10
CA VAL A 97 -0.46 -0.93 2.71
C VAL A 97 0.96 -1.03 3.23
N GLU A 98 1.20 -2.01 4.08
CA GLU A 98 2.54 -2.29 4.62
C GLU A 98 3.28 -3.26 3.68
N TRP A 99 3.99 -4.20 4.19
CA TRP A 99 4.78 -5.20 3.43
C TRP A 99 3.93 -6.29 2.77
N SER A 100 2.63 -6.23 2.97
CA SER A 100 1.68 -7.25 2.55
C SER A 100 1.67 -7.41 1.04
N PRO A 101 2.08 -8.57 0.49
CA PRO A 101 1.95 -8.81 -0.94
C PRO A 101 0.49 -8.76 -1.36
N MET A 102 0.17 -7.92 -2.33
CA MET A 102 -1.15 -7.94 -2.97
C MET A 102 -1.22 -9.07 -4.00
N ALA A 103 -2.44 -9.45 -4.38
CA ALA A 103 -2.69 -10.40 -5.45
C ALA A 103 -3.47 -9.76 -6.60
N ILE A 104 -3.44 -10.36 -7.78
CA ILE A 104 -4.20 -9.90 -8.93
C ILE A 104 -5.01 -11.03 -9.56
N ASN A 105 -6.12 -10.66 -10.18
CA ASN A 105 -6.77 -11.47 -11.20
C ASN A 105 -6.49 -10.82 -12.57
N PRO A 106 -5.59 -11.40 -13.39
CA PRO A 106 -5.17 -10.78 -14.65
C PRO A 106 -6.30 -10.74 -15.70
N LYS A 107 -7.31 -11.62 -15.59
CA LYS A 107 -8.46 -11.63 -16.52
C LYS A 107 -9.39 -10.45 -16.27
N THR A 108 -9.70 -10.17 -15.02
CA THR A 108 -10.57 -9.06 -14.62
C THR A 108 -9.83 -7.76 -14.37
N ARG A 109 -8.50 -7.82 -14.28
CA ARG A 109 -7.60 -6.71 -13.92
C ARG A 109 -7.96 -6.08 -12.58
N MET A 110 -8.29 -6.94 -11.63
CA MET A 110 -8.53 -6.58 -10.24
C MET A 110 -7.30 -6.86 -9.40
N ALA A 111 -6.91 -5.90 -8.57
CA ALA A 111 -5.92 -6.10 -7.51
C ALA A 111 -6.64 -6.24 -6.17
N TYR A 112 -6.20 -7.20 -5.34
CA TYR A 112 -6.71 -7.44 -3.99
C TYR A 112 -5.63 -7.07 -3.00
N VAL A 113 -5.96 -6.17 -2.08
CA VAL A 113 -4.98 -5.47 -1.25
C VAL A 113 -5.40 -5.52 0.22
N ALA A 114 -4.51 -5.98 1.07
CA ALA A 114 -4.67 -5.93 2.52
C ALA A 114 -4.26 -4.54 3.04
N ASN A 115 -5.11 -3.93 3.85
CA ASN A 115 -4.93 -2.54 4.30
C ASN A 115 -4.97 -2.43 5.82
N LEU A 116 -4.35 -1.35 6.31
CA LEU A 116 -4.30 -0.98 7.72
C LEU A 116 -4.96 0.38 7.94
N HIS A 117 -5.88 0.45 8.90
CA HIS A 117 -6.33 1.70 9.51
C HIS A 117 -5.65 1.81 10.87
N GLN A 118 -4.58 2.59 10.92
CA GLN A 118 -3.80 2.80 12.14
C GLN A 118 -3.31 4.24 12.19
N PRO A 119 -4.10 5.16 12.76
CA PRO A 119 -3.65 6.54 12.96
C PRO A 119 -2.50 6.60 13.96
N MET A 120 -1.56 7.50 13.73
CA MET A 120 -0.40 7.70 14.60
C MET A 120 -0.12 9.18 14.79
N THR A 121 0.63 9.52 15.85
CA THR A 121 1.24 10.83 15.99
C THR A 121 2.71 10.77 15.59
N TYR A 122 3.13 11.81 14.87
CA TYR A 122 4.50 11.98 14.40
C TYR A 122 5.18 13.08 15.21
N HIS A 123 6.31 12.75 15.81
CA HIS A 123 7.05 13.62 16.71
C HIS A 123 8.42 13.95 16.16
N VAL A 124 8.86 15.18 16.37
CA VAL A 124 10.26 15.56 16.24
C VAL A 124 10.96 15.28 17.58
N GLU A 125 12.02 14.50 17.57
CA GLU A 125 12.86 14.21 18.73
C GLU A 125 14.29 14.61 18.41
N GLU A 126 14.75 15.70 19.03
CA GLU A 126 16.13 16.15 18.88
C GLU A 126 17.06 15.20 19.61
N THR A 127 17.80 14.40 18.87
CA THR A 127 18.78 13.47 19.43
C THR A 127 20.15 13.75 18.82
N PRO A 128 21.22 13.84 19.62
CA PRO A 128 22.58 13.94 19.10
C PRO A 128 22.90 12.73 18.22
N TYR A 129 23.67 12.95 17.17
CA TYR A 129 24.13 11.84 16.32
C TYR A 129 24.91 10.82 17.15
N PRO A 130 24.47 9.55 17.24
CA PRO A 130 25.04 8.56 18.15
C PRO A 130 26.40 8.00 17.66
N GLY A 131 26.81 8.33 16.45
CA GLY A 131 28.02 7.81 15.82
C GLY A 131 27.91 6.35 15.34
N GLY A 132 28.83 5.95 14.46
CA GLY A 132 28.92 4.58 13.94
C GLY A 132 27.69 4.14 13.15
N SER A 133 27.32 2.87 13.30
CA SER A 133 26.19 2.22 12.61
C SER A 133 24.89 2.18 13.42
N LYS A 134 24.75 3.05 14.42
CA LYS A 134 23.53 3.11 15.24
C LYS A 134 22.42 3.82 14.47
N LEU A 135 21.19 3.30 14.62
CA LEU A 135 20.01 3.94 14.07
C LEU A 135 19.81 5.35 14.64
N TRP A 136 19.61 6.31 13.78
CA TRP A 136 19.35 7.70 14.13
C TRP A 136 18.23 8.27 13.26
N LEU A 137 17.09 8.53 13.87
CA LEU A 137 15.87 8.95 13.15
C LEU A 137 15.58 10.45 13.30
N GLY A 138 15.93 11.06 14.43
CA GLY A 138 15.58 12.45 14.72
C GLY A 138 14.07 12.67 14.95
N GLY A 139 13.32 11.60 15.10
CA GLY A 139 11.87 11.62 15.29
C GLY A 139 11.32 10.30 15.80
N ALA A 140 10.04 10.29 16.11
CA ALA A 140 9.28 9.09 16.49
C ALA A 140 7.86 9.15 15.96
N PHE A 141 7.26 7.97 15.76
CA PHE A 141 5.84 7.80 15.53
C PHE A 141 5.26 6.94 16.64
N LYS A 142 4.06 7.30 17.11
CA LYS A 142 3.43 6.63 18.25
C LYS A 142 1.98 6.29 17.94
N VAL A 143 1.59 5.08 18.30
CA VAL A 143 0.18 4.67 18.29
C VAL A 143 -0.59 5.53 19.28
N ILE A 144 -1.80 5.94 18.92
CA ILE A 144 -2.63 6.80 19.76
C ILE A 144 -3.49 5.92 20.68
N PRO A 145 -3.31 5.97 22.00
CA PRO A 145 -4.10 5.17 22.93
C PRO A 145 -5.59 5.44 22.79
N GLY A 146 -6.39 4.36 22.70
CA GLY A 146 -7.84 4.44 22.61
C GLY A 146 -8.43 4.74 21.24
N GLU A 147 -7.61 5.06 20.23
CA GLU A 147 -8.09 5.16 18.85
C GLU A 147 -8.30 3.77 18.23
N GLU A 148 -9.36 3.65 17.44
CA GLU A 148 -9.72 2.40 16.77
C GLU A 148 -8.67 2.03 15.71
N GLN A 149 -8.22 0.78 15.75
CA GLN A 149 -7.37 0.19 14.73
C GLN A 149 -8.10 -0.99 14.09
N TRP A 150 -8.09 -1.06 12.78
CA TRP A 150 -8.77 -2.12 12.03
C TRP A 150 -8.08 -2.34 10.67
N GLY A 151 -8.51 -3.34 9.97
CA GLY A 151 -8.03 -3.62 8.62
C GLY A 151 -9.14 -3.57 7.58
N ARG A 152 -8.74 -3.66 6.33
CA ARG A 152 -9.66 -3.75 5.21
C ARG A 152 -9.05 -4.55 4.07
N LEU A 153 -9.74 -5.60 3.62
CA LEU A 153 -9.41 -6.23 2.34
C LEU A 153 -10.15 -5.46 1.24
N VAL A 154 -9.43 -5.00 0.25
CA VAL A 154 -9.97 -4.13 -0.82
C VAL A 154 -9.69 -4.72 -2.18
N ALA A 155 -10.66 -4.63 -3.09
CA ALA A 155 -10.44 -4.87 -4.51
C ALA A 155 -10.42 -3.57 -5.30
N VAL A 156 -9.36 -3.38 -6.08
CA VAL A 156 -9.13 -2.20 -6.92
C VAL A 156 -9.16 -2.61 -8.39
N ASN A 157 -9.92 -1.90 -9.20
CA ASN A 157 -9.90 -2.06 -10.66
C ASN A 157 -8.69 -1.30 -11.23
N LEU A 158 -7.74 -2.01 -11.83
CA LEU A 158 -6.50 -1.43 -12.36
C LEU A 158 -6.73 -0.52 -13.60
N ASP A 159 -7.79 -0.75 -14.36
CA ASP A 159 -8.10 0.06 -15.55
C ASP A 159 -8.66 1.44 -15.19
N THR A 160 -9.29 1.57 -14.02
CA THR A 160 -9.97 2.80 -13.61
C THR A 160 -9.38 3.44 -12.34
N GLY A 161 -8.68 2.67 -11.52
CA GLY A 161 -8.22 3.06 -10.19
C GLY A 161 -9.32 3.06 -9.12
N LYS A 162 -10.54 2.62 -9.43
CA LYS A 162 -11.66 2.62 -8.49
C LYS A 162 -11.58 1.46 -7.51
N VAL A 163 -11.93 1.73 -6.26
CA VAL A 163 -12.23 0.70 -5.26
C VAL A 163 -13.60 0.09 -5.59
N VAL A 164 -13.61 -1.20 -5.93
CA VAL A 164 -14.84 -1.92 -6.33
C VAL A 164 -15.60 -2.44 -5.12
N TRP A 165 -14.87 -3.00 -4.16
CA TRP A 165 -15.41 -3.42 -2.88
C TRP A 165 -14.33 -3.36 -1.79
N GLY A 166 -14.76 -3.35 -0.53
CA GLY A 166 -13.87 -3.45 0.62
C GLY A 166 -14.59 -4.03 1.81
N VAL A 167 -13.93 -4.97 2.50
CA VAL A 167 -14.44 -5.64 3.70
C VAL A 167 -13.58 -5.25 4.89
N LYS A 168 -14.21 -4.64 5.89
CA LYS A 168 -13.56 -4.26 7.17
C LYS A 168 -13.25 -5.52 7.97
N THR A 169 -12.07 -5.56 8.59
CA THR A 169 -11.66 -6.61 9.52
C THR A 169 -11.40 -6.03 10.91
N PRO A 170 -11.55 -6.84 11.98
CA PRO A 170 -11.43 -6.35 13.36
C PRO A 170 -10.05 -5.77 13.70
N GLN A 171 -9.01 -6.24 13.01
CA GLN A 171 -7.62 -5.85 13.25
C GLN A 171 -6.94 -5.44 11.93
N PRO A 172 -5.88 -4.62 11.98
CA PRO A 172 -5.06 -4.29 10.83
C PRO A 172 -4.61 -5.53 10.05
N LEU A 173 -4.68 -5.49 8.72
CA LEU A 173 -4.23 -6.57 7.85
C LEU A 173 -2.79 -6.35 7.43
N ILE A 174 -1.91 -7.23 7.88
CA ILE A 174 -0.47 -7.26 7.53
C ILE A 174 -0.06 -8.57 6.84
N GLY A 175 -1.00 -9.50 6.65
CA GLY A 175 -0.81 -10.71 5.88
C GLY A 175 -0.97 -10.46 4.37
N GLY A 176 -0.31 -11.29 3.56
CA GLY A 176 -0.47 -11.25 2.10
C GLY A 176 -1.84 -11.73 1.64
N VAL A 177 -2.15 -11.45 0.38
CA VAL A 177 -3.39 -11.88 -0.26
C VAL A 177 -3.06 -12.93 -1.33
N LEU A 178 -3.89 -13.97 -1.43
CA LEU A 178 -3.86 -14.94 -2.51
C LEU A 178 -5.15 -14.82 -3.34
N ALA A 179 -5.03 -14.70 -4.65
CA ALA A 179 -6.15 -14.79 -5.58
C ALA A 179 -6.05 -16.03 -6.45
N THR A 180 -7.19 -16.66 -6.75
CA THR A 180 -7.23 -17.88 -7.55
C THR A 180 -8.03 -17.67 -8.84
N ALA A 181 -7.82 -18.57 -9.81
CA ALA A 181 -8.58 -18.59 -11.06
C ALA A 181 -10.07 -18.96 -10.88
N GLY A 182 -10.44 -19.49 -9.72
CA GLY A 182 -11.81 -19.83 -9.34
C GLY A 182 -12.59 -18.67 -8.68
N ASP A 183 -12.19 -17.44 -8.92
CA ASP A 183 -12.81 -16.22 -8.37
C ASP A 183 -12.85 -16.16 -6.84
N LEU A 184 -11.77 -16.62 -6.20
CA LEU A 184 -11.59 -16.51 -4.76
C LEU A 184 -10.39 -15.62 -4.42
N ALA A 185 -10.53 -14.84 -3.34
CA ALA A 185 -9.45 -14.13 -2.68
C ALA A 185 -9.33 -14.62 -1.23
N PHE A 186 -8.11 -14.90 -0.77
CA PHE A 186 -7.84 -15.37 0.59
C PHE A 186 -6.94 -14.38 1.30
N ASN A 187 -7.21 -14.19 2.59
CA ASN A 187 -6.37 -13.41 3.48
C ASN A 187 -6.33 -14.01 4.88
N GLY A 188 -5.18 -13.94 5.55
CA GLY A 188 -5.00 -14.30 6.95
C GLY A 188 -5.12 -13.08 7.85
N GLU A 189 -5.83 -13.23 8.97
CA GLU A 189 -5.99 -12.19 9.99
C GLU A 189 -5.08 -12.45 11.20
N ALA A 190 -4.68 -11.39 11.91
CA ALA A 190 -3.70 -11.46 13.01
C ALA A 190 -4.13 -12.35 14.17
N HIS A 191 -5.43 -12.58 14.37
CA HIS A 191 -5.97 -13.45 15.41
C HIS A 191 -6.12 -14.93 14.98
N GLY A 192 -5.53 -15.32 13.85
CA GLY A 192 -5.39 -16.71 13.44
C GLY A 192 -6.44 -17.22 12.46
N TRP A 193 -7.38 -16.39 12.04
CA TRP A 193 -8.36 -16.76 11.00
C TRP A 193 -7.78 -16.60 9.61
N SER A 194 -8.09 -17.57 8.76
CA SER A 194 -7.94 -17.47 7.31
C SER A 194 -9.32 -17.38 6.69
N LYS A 195 -9.55 -16.37 5.86
CA LYS A 195 -10.85 -16.12 5.25
C LYS A 195 -10.80 -16.20 3.74
N ALA A 196 -11.91 -16.68 3.17
CA ALA A 196 -12.15 -16.73 1.73
C ALA A 196 -13.24 -15.74 1.34
N PHE A 197 -13.01 -14.99 0.27
CA PHE A 197 -13.93 -14.00 -0.27
C PHE A 197 -14.18 -14.26 -1.75
N HIS A 198 -15.41 -13.99 -2.18
CA HIS A 198 -15.71 -13.96 -3.61
C HIS A 198 -14.99 -12.77 -4.24
N ALA A 199 -14.11 -13.02 -5.20
CA ALA A 199 -13.19 -12.03 -5.76
C ALA A 199 -13.87 -10.83 -6.44
N GLN A 200 -15.10 -11.02 -6.99
CA GLN A 200 -15.81 -9.96 -7.72
C GLN A 200 -16.59 -9.01 -6.81
N ASN A 201 -17.04 -9.44 -5.63
CA ASN A 201 -17.96 -8.66 -4.79
C ASN A 201 -17.60 -8.61 -3.30
N GLY A 202 -16.54 -9.29 -2.87
CA GLY A 202 -16.07 -9.28 -1.50
C GLY A 202 -16.93 -10.05 -0.51
N LYS A 203 -17.93 -10.84 -0.98
CA LYS A 203 -18.74 -11.67 -0.08
C LYS A 203 -17.85 -12.70 0.62
N GLU A 204 -17.88 -12.73 1.94
CA GLU A 204 -17.20 -13.74 2.75
C GLU A 204 -17.87 -15.11 2.53
N LEU A 205 -17.07 -16.13 2.32
CA LEU A 205 -17.51 -17.49 1.97
C LEU A 205 -17.11 -18.52 3.04
N GLY A 206 -16.15 -18.18 3.88
CA GLY A 206 -15.63 -19.02 4.96
C GLY A 206 -14.34 -18.50 5.52
#